data_1124555ab98df8f4c6802f3b293a4086
#
_entry.id   1124555ab98df8f4c6802f3b293a4086
#
_cell.length_a   1.000
_cell.length_b   1.000
_cell.length_c   1.000
_cell.angle_alpha   90.00
_cell.angle_beta   90.00
_cell.angle_gamma   90.00
#
_symmetry.space_group_name_H-M   'P 1'
#
loop_
_entity.id
_entity.type
_entity.pdbx_description
1 polymer ?
#
loop_
_entity_poly.entity_id
_entity_poly.type
_entity_poly.pdbx_seq_one_letter_code
_entity_poly.pdbx_strand_id
1 'polypeptide(L)'
;QYVWNIPWEIKALNGREKGLLRYVSRKYLPAEIVDRKKSPYPKTYDPAYEKMLAERLYEMVHEINSPLTGIVDPKKLDHFLTTPSDYGKPWYGQLMAGPQMLAYLLQVGYWIQTYSISL
;
A
#
# COMPACT_ATOMS: atom_id res chain seq x y z
N GLN A 1 -7.48 13.20 -22.95
CA GLN A 1 -8.85 12.73 -23.27
C GLN A 1 -8.84 11.45 -24.12
N TYR A 2 -8.01 11.37 -25.17
CA TYR A 2 -7.98 10.18 -26.05
C TYR A 2 -7.65 8.87 -25.30
N VAL A 3 -6.61 8.86 -24.48
CA VAL A 3 -6.19 7.66 -23.71
C VAL A 3 -7.26 7.22 -22.72
N TRP A 4 -8.05 8.13 -22.17
CA TRP A 4 -9.13 7.82 -21.26
C TRP A 4 -10.20 6.95 -21.93
N ASN A 5 -10.52 7.24 -23.17
CA ASN A 5 -11.58 6.57 -23.94
C ASN A 5 -11.15 5.25 -24.60
N ILE A 6 -9.87 4.87 -24.50
CA ILE A 6 -9.42 3.57 -25.01
C ILE A 6 -10.04 2.46 -24.14
N PRO A 7 -10.69 1.45 -24.74
CA PRO A 7 -11.23 0.30 -24.00
C PRO A 7 -10.17 -0.41 -23.15
N TRP A 8 -10.59 -0.94 -22.03
CA TRP A 8 -9.65 -1.56 -21.08
C TRP A 8 -8.94 -2.79 -21.68
N GLU A 9 -9.61 -3.56 -22.51
CA GLU A 9 -9.07 -4.72 -23.22
C GLU A 9 -7.86 -4.33 -24.11
N ILE A 10 -7.89 -3.13 -24.66
CA ILE A 10 -6.77 -2.60 -25.44
C ILE A 10 -5.66 -2.07 -24.53
N LYS A 11 -6.02 -1.39 -23.44
CA LYS A 11 -5.04 -0.90 -22.45
C LYS A 11 -4.26 -2.06 -21.80
N ALA A 12 -4.98 -3.14 -21.46
CA ALA A 12 -4.44 -4.36 -20.88
C ALA A 12 -4.34 -5.48 -21.92
N LEU A 13 -3.78 -5.21 -23.08
CA LEU A 13 -3.64 -6.16 -24.17
C LEU A 13 -3.03 -7.49 -23.68
N ASN A 14 -3.68 -8.60 -23.96
CA ASN A 14 -3.34 -9.95 -23.48
C ASN A 14 -3.40 -10.08 -21.94
N GLY A 15 -4.28 -9.32 -21.27
CA GLY A 15 -4.43 -9.36 -19.82
C GLY A 15 -3.23 -8.81 -19.02
N ARG A 16 -2.31 -8.13 -19.69
CA ARG A 16 -1.09 -7.61 -19.06
C ARG A 16 -1.17 -6.11 -18.84
N GLU A 17 -0.71 -5.66 -17.67
CA GLU A 17 -0.64 -4.22 -17.39
C GLU A 17 0.19 -3.47 -18.43
N LYS A 18 -0.28 -2.29 -18.84
CA LYS A 18 0.34 -1.45 -19.88
C LYS A 18 0.52 -2.17 -21.23
N GLY A 19 -0.36 -3.13 -21.56
CA GLY A 19 -0.23 -3.99 -22.73
C GLY A 19 -0.07 -3.22 -24.04
N LEU A 20 -0.90 -2.20 -24.25
CA LEU A 20 -0.80 -1.34 -25.45
C LEU A 20 0.57 -0.62 -25.53
N LEU A 21 1.03 -0.05 -24.41
CA LEU A 21 2.33 0.62 -24.36
C LEU A 21 3.46 -0.37 -24.65
N ARG A 22 3.43 -1.55 -24.07
CA ARG A 22 4.41 -2.62 -24.33
C ARG A 22 4.41 -3.03 -25.80
N TYR A 23 3.22 -3.17 -26.41
CA TYR A 23 3.09 -3.51 -27.82
C TYR A 23 3.78 -2.47 -28.72
N VAL A 24 3.52 -1.20 -28.51
CA VAL A 24 4.18 -0.12 -29.27
C VAL A 24 5.67 -0.08 -29.00
N SER A 25 6.08 -0.26 -27.76
CA SER A 25 7.50 -0.20 -27.35
C SER A 25 8.36 -1.29 -27.96
N ARG A 26 7.79 -2.44 -28.36
CA ARG A 26 8.53 -3.52 -29.05
C ARG A 26 9.21 -3.09 -30.35
N LYS A 27 8.78 -1.98 -30.94
CA LYS A 27 9.43 -1.43 -32.13
C LYS A 27 10.74 -0.68 -31.82
N TYR A 28 10.94 -0.30 -30.57
CA TYR A 28 12.01 0.61 -30.14
C TYR A 28 12.91 0.04 -29.05
N LEU A 29 12.43 -0.94 -28.30
CA LEU A 29 13.13 -1.48 -27.14
C LEU A 29 13.33 -3.00 -27.26
N PRO A 30 14.44 -3.53 -26.74
CA PRO A 30 14.67 -4.97 -26.61
C PRO A 30 13.55 -5.68 -25.81
N ALA A 31 13.30 -6.95 -26.12
CA ALA A 31 12.23 -7.72 -25.50
C ALA A 31 12.40 -7.81 -23.97
N GLU A 32 13.61 -7.99 -23.48
CA GLU A 32 13.95 -8.06 -22.05
C GLU A 32 13.55 -6.78 -21.29
N ILE A 33 13.60 -5.62 -21.94
CA ILE A 33 13.15 -4.36 -21.33
C ILE A 33 11.63 -4.26 -21.35
N VAL A 34 11.02 -4.57 -22.51
CA VAL A 34 9.56 -4.49 -22.68
C VAL A 34 8.85 -5.50 -21.79
N ASP A 35 9.40 -6.71 -21.65
CA ASP A 35 8.78 -7.80 -20.91
C ASP A 35 9.23 -7.88 -19.44
N ARG A 36 10.08 -6.96 -19.00
CA ARG A 36 10.53 -6.87 -17.61
C ARG A 36 9.33 -6.83 -16.65
N LYS A 37 9.40 -7.67 -15.62
CA LYS A 37 8.44 -7.61 -14.51
C LYS A 37 8.68 -6.33 -13.69
N LYS A 38 7.59 -5.72 -13.24
CA LYS A 38 7.67 -4.58 -12.33
C LYS A 38 8.37 -5.03 -11.05
N SER A 39 9.47 -4.40 -10.70
CA SER A 39 10.09 -4.57 -9.39
C SER A 39 9.64 -3.44 -8.47
N PRO A 40 9.35 -3.70 -7.20
CA PRO A 40 9.07 -2.67 -6.22
C PRO A 40 10.32 -1.81 -5.99
N TYR A 41 10.10 -0.57 -5.55
CA TYR A 41 11.21 0.24 -5.03
C TYR A 41 11.82 -0.42 -3.80
N PRO A 42 13.12 -0.20 -3.52
CA PRO A 42 13.72 -0.64 -2.28
C PRO A 42 12.89 -0.17 -1.08
N LYS A 43 12.63 -1.06 -0.15
CA LYS A 43 11.94 -0.73 1.10
C LYS A 43 12.96 -0.23 2.10
N THR A 44 12.60 0.78 2.87
CA THR A 44 13.38 1.20 4.03
C THR A 44 13.13 0.20 5.15
N TYR A 45 14.17 -0.48 5.58
CA TYR A 45 14.18 -1.34 6.78
C TYR A 45 14.86 -0.56 7.89
N ASP A 46 14.14 0.39 8.47
CA ASP A 46 14.61 1.15 9.62
C ASP A 46 13.77 0.77 10.84
N PRO A 47 14.33 0.02 11.80
CA PRO A 47 13.61 -0.38 13.00
C PRO A 47 13.15 0.80 13.86
N ALA A 48 13.88 1.90 13.86
CA ALA A 48 13.49 3.11 14.59
C ALA A 48 12.23 3.75 13.97
N TYR A 49 12.14 3.76 12.64
CA TYR A 49 10.96 4.23 11.93
C TYR A 49 9.74 3.34 12.22
N GLU A 50 9.89 2.02 12.18
CA GLU A 50 8.81 1.09 12.50
C GLU A 50 8.31 1.26 13.93
N LYS A 51 9.23 1.37 14.88
CA LYS A 51 8.91 1.60 16.29
C LYS A 51 8.13 2.90 16.50
N MET A 52 8.58 3.99 15.88
CA MET A 52 7.88 5.28 15.95
C MET A 52 6.45 5.19 15.40
N LEU A 53 6.25 4.51 14.27
CA LEU A 53 4.92 4.30 13.71
C LEU A 53 4.03 3.46 14.62
N ALA A 54 4.60 2.41 15.23
CA ALA A 54 3.88 1.53 16.15
C ALA A 54 3.41 2.29 17.40
N GLU A 55 4.29 3.08 18.01
CA GLU A 55 3.97 3.91 19.17
C GLU A 55 2.86 4.93 18.85
N ARG A 56 2.98 5.63 17.73
CA ARG A 56 1.96 6.61 17.30
C ARG A 56 0.60 5.96 17.01
N LEU A 57 0.60 4.81 16.35
CA LEU A 57 -0.65 4.11 16.05
C LEU A 57 -1.29 3.54 17.32
N TYR A 58 -0.49 3.01 18.23
CA TYR A 58 -0.96 2.55 19.54
C TYR A 58 -1.66 3.68 20.30
N GLU A 59 -1.01 4.84 20.43
CA GLU A 59 -1.59 6.03 21.05
C GLU A 59 -2.93 6.40 20.40
N MET A 60 -2.95 6.55 19.07
CA MET A 60 -4.15 6.95 18.33
C MET A 60 -5.32 5.97 18.51
N VAL A 61 -5.07 4.66 18.52
CA VAL A 61 -6.12 3.64 18.63
C VAL A 61 -6.67 3.56 20.05
N HIS A 62 -5.86 3.84 21.07
CA HIS A 62 -6.27 3.78 22.48
C HIS A 62 -6.77 5.12 23.04
N GLU A 63 -6.82 6.17 22.24
CA GLU A 63 -7.48 7.42 22.62
C GLU A 63 -8.99 7.22 22.81
N ILE A 64 -9.59 7.94 23.78
CA ILE A 64 -11.03 7.83 24.11
C ILE A 64 -11.92 8.10 22.90
N ASN A 65 -11.53 9.07 22.06
CA ASN A 65 -12.24 9.43 20.84
C ASN A 65 -11.41 9.09 19.60
N SER A 66 -10.88 7.89 19.55
CA SER A 66 -10.03 7.47 18.44
C SER A 66 -10.75 7.63 17.08
N PRO A 67 -10.12 8.29 16.10
CA PRO A 67 -10.67 8.37 14.74
C PRO A 67 -10.77 7.00 14.05
N LEU A 68 -10.08 6.00 14.59
CA LEU A 68 -10.07 4.62 14.08
C LEU A 68 -11.07 3.70 14.80
N THR A 69 -11.92 4.25 15.69
CA THR A 69 -12.99 3.48 16.35
C THR A 69 -13.90 2.83 15.31
N GLY A 70 -14.13 1.54 15.43
CA GLY A 70 -14.93 0.76 14.48
C GLY A 70 -14.17 0.28 13.23
N ILE A 71 -12.97 0.81 12.96
CA ILE A 71 -12.12 0.36 11.84
C ILE A 71 -11.04 -0.59 12.34
N VAL A 72 -10.41 -0.27 13.47
CA VAL A 72 -9.32 -1.05 14.05
C VAL A 72 -9.76 -1.65 15.38
N ASP A 73 -9.61 -2.96 15.51
CA ASP A 73 -9.76 -3.65 16.79
C ASP A 73 -8.48 -3.48 17.63
N PRO A 74 -8.53 -2.81 18.79
CA PRO A 74 -7.36 -2.56 19.62
C PRO A 74 -6.62 -3.86 20.02
N LYS A 75 -7.34 -4.92 20.35
CA LYS A 75 -6.74 -6.20 20.75
C LYS A 75 -5.98 -6.87 19.59
N LYS A 76 -6.50 -6.75 18.37
CA LYS A 76 -5.81 -7.25 17.17
C LYS A 76 -4.58 -6.42 16.85
N LEU A 77 -4.65 -5.10 17.06
CA LEU A 77 -3.48 -4.22 16.91
C LEU A 77 -2.40 -4.60 17.94
N ASP A 78 -2.75 -4.76 19.21
CA ASP A 78 -1.80 -5.14 20.26
C ASP A 78 -1.11 -6.46 19.93
N HIS A 79 -1.88 -7.45 19.48
CA HIS A 79 -1.31 -8.72 19.02
C HIS A 79 -0.38 -8.53 17.81
N PHE A 80 -0.76 -7.71 16.86
CA PHE A 80 0.04 -7.41 15.69
C PHE A 80 1.36 -6.71 16.05
N LEU A 81 1.34 -5.75 16.97
CA LEU A 81 2.53 -5.01 17.41
C LEU A 81 3.52 -5.86 18.24
N THR A 82 3.02 -6.88 18.90
CA THR A 82 3.83 -7.81 19.73
C THR A 82 4.31 -9.04 18.97
N THR A 83 3.77 -9.29 17.78
CA THR A 83 4.18 -10.42 16.94
C THR A 83 5.44 -10.09 16.17
N PRO A 84 6.45 -10.97 16.12
CA PRO A 84 7.66 -10.74 15.32
C PRO A 84 7.33 -10.47 13.85
N SER A 85 8.02 -9.50 13.27
CA SER A 85 7.75 -8.97 11.92
C SER A 85 8.18 -9.91 10.78
N ASP A 86 7.97 -11.20 10.88
CA ASP A 86 8.18 -12.10 9.75
C ASP A 86 7.02 -12.00 8.77
N TYR A 87 7.01 -10.90 8.05
CA TYR A 87 6.03 -10.63 7.00
C TYR A 87 6.45 -11.29 5.68
N GLY A 88 6.71 -12.57 5.69
CA GLY A 88 7.13 -13.33 4.51
C GLY A 88 6.22 -13.22 3.30
N LYS A 89 5.04 -12.59 3.46
CA LYS A 89 4.12 -12.26 2.37
C LYS A 89 3.56 -10.85 2.54
N PRO A 90 3.51 -10.05 1.47
CA PRO A 90 2.86 -8.73 1.52
C PRO A 90 1.36 -8.91 1.81
N TRP A 91 0.83 -8.11 2.72
CA TRP A 91 -0.56 -8.17 3.19
C TRP A 91 -1.56 -7.75 2.13
N TYR A 92 -1.21 -6.72 1.40
CA TYR A 92 -2.08 -6.12 0.41
C TYR A 92 -1.26 -5.64 -0.78
N GLY A 93 -1.49 -6.28 -1.91
CA GLY A 93 -0.66 -6.00 -3.08
C GLY A 93 0.81 -6.35 -2.85
N GLN A 94 1.67 -6.02 -3.79
CA GLN A 94 3.08 -6.40 -3.76
C GLN A 94 3.97 -5.56 -2.83
N LEU A 95 3.42 -4.59 -2.09
CA LEU A 95 4.21 -3.51 -1.52
C LEU A 95 4.03 -3.28 -0.02
N MET A 96 3.00 -3.82 0.63
CA MET A 96 2.77 -3.57 2.06
C MET A 96 3.49 -4.59 2.94
N ALA A 97 4.48 -4.12 3.67
CA ALA A 97 5.06 -4.79 4.84
C ALA A 97 4.53 -4.11 6.12
N GLY A 98 4.96 -4.58 7.31
CA GLY A 98 4.51 -4.05 8.59
C GLY A 98 4.54 -2.53 8.70
N PRO A 99 5.69 -1.86 8.49
CA PRO A 99 5.76 -0.40 8.60
C PRO A 99 4.80 0.34 7.67
N GLN A 100 4.57 -0.17 6.45
CA GLN A 100 3.61 0.43 5.53
C GLN A 100 2.17 0.28 6.01
N MET A 101 1.82 -0.84 6.66
CA MET A 101 0.50 -1.02 7.25
C MET A 101 0.27 -0.03 8.40
N LEU A 102 1.25 0.11 9.30
CA LEU A 102 1.19 1.08 10.39
C LEU A 102 1.02 2.51 9.86
N ALA A 103 1.84 2.89 8.88
CA ALA A 103 1.75 4.20 8.24
C ALA A 103 0.41 4.43 7.54
N TYR A 104 -0.13 3.41 6.88
CA TYR A 104 -1.43 3.48 6.22
C TYR A 104 -2.56 3.74 7.22
N LEU A 105 -2.61 2.98 8.31
CA LEU A 105 -3.64 3.18 9.35
C LEU A 105 -3.53 4.56 10.01
N LEU A 106 -2.32 5.04 10.27
CA LEU A 106 -2.09 6.40 10.76
C LEU A 106 -2.62 7.45 9.78
N GLN A 107 -2.32 7.30 8.48
CA GLN A 107 -2.82 8.21 7.46
C GLN A 107 -4.35 8.23 7.40
N VAL A 108 -5.00 7.07 7.49
CA VAL A 108 -6.46 6.97 7.54
C VAL A 108 -7.00 7.69 8.77
N GLY A 109 -6.42 7.47 9.95
CA GLY A 109 -6.83 8.14 11.18
C GLY A 109 -6.70 9.67 11.09
N TYR A 110 -5.55 10.17 10.64
CA TYR A 110 -5.34 11.61 10.42
C TYR A 110 -6.31 12.20 9.38
N TRP A 111 -6.60 11.45 8.34
CA TRP A 111 -7.54 11.90 7.31
C TRP A 111 -8.96 12.02 7.87
N ILE A 112 -9.44 11.02 8.60
CA ILE A 112 -10.75 11.04 9.28
C ILE A 112 -10.84 12.23 10.23
N GLN A 113 -9.82 12.43 11.06
CA GLN A 113 -9.76 13.52 12.03
C GLN A 113 -9.72 14.90 11.35
N THR A 114 -8.88 15.05 10.33
CA THR A 114 -8.67 16.35 9.65
C THR A 114 -9.93 16.80 8.91
N TYR A 115 -10.65 15.88 8.29
CA TYR A 115 -11.84 16.19 7.50
C TYR A 115 -13.15 15.91 8.24
N SER A 116 -13.10 15.59 9.53
CA SER A 116 -14.27 15.30 10.37
C SER A 116 -15.23 14.29 9.73
N ILE A 117 -14.69 13.20 9.20
CA ILE A 117 -15.47 12.19 8.49
C ILE A 117 -16.24 11.36 9.51
N SER A 118 -17.55 11.25 9.30
CA SER A 118 -18.42 10.32 10.04
C SER A 118 -18.42 8.97 9.34
N LEU A 119 -18.21 7.90 10.09
CA LEU A 119 -18.25 6.52 9.63
C LEU A 119 -19.60 5.88 9.97
#